data_6f0cb6d704c909a391c0d136ec772879
#
_entry.id   6f0cb6d704c909a391c0d136ec772879
#
_cell.length_a   1.000
_cell.length_b   1.000
_cell.length_c   1.000
_cell.angle_alpha   90.00
_cell.angle_beta   90.00
_cell.angle_gamma   90.00
#
_symmetry.space_group_name_H-M   'P 1'
#
loop_
_entity.id
_entity.type
_entity.pdbx_description
1 polymer ?
#
loop_
_entity_poly.entity_id
_entity_poly.type
_entity_poly.pdbx_seq_one_letter_code
_entity_poly.pdbx_strand_id
1 'polypeptide(L)'
;MTNKKSPIVLAFSGGLDTSFCVPWLKKTYKKPVITVTVDTGGINNKTSKYLQNRSDQLGADNHILVDAKNDFFNEVLKYLIIGNIKKGQMYPLCVGAERGIQAKYLAKIAKEMGSSTIAHGCTAAGNDQVR
;
A
#
# COMPACT_ATOMS: atom_id res chain seq x y z
N MET A 1 -20.77 1.76 -25.50
CA MET A 1 -20.12 2.25 -24.26
C MET A 1 -19.57 1.05 -23.49
N THR A 2 -18.29 0.88 -23.51
CA THR A 2 -17.65 -0.15 -22.66
C THR A 2 -17.77 0.32 -21.21
N ASN A 3 -18.62 -0.35 -20.46
CA ASN A 3 -18.77 -0.17 -19.02
C ASN A 3 -17.47 -0.64 -18.35
N LYS A 4 -16.42 0.18 -18.39
CA LYS A 4 -15.16 -0.12 -17.70
C LYS A 4 -15.49 -0.17 -16.22
N LYS A 5 -15.61 -1.38 -15.68
CA LYS A 5 -15.85 -1.57 -14.25
C LYS A 5 -14.75 -0.82 -13.49
N SER A 6 -15.15 0.05 -12.56
CA SER A 6 -14.24 0.74 -11.66
C SER A 6 -13.27 -0.27 -11.00
N PRO A 7 -11.96 -0.08 -11.09
CA PRO A 7 -10.98 -1.02 -10.55
C PRO A 7 -11.02 -1.08 -9.03
N ILE A 8 -10.45 -2.14 -8.47
CA ILE A 8 -10.12 -2.23 -7.04
C ILE A 8 -8.66 -1.84 -6.89
N VAL A 9 -8.36 -0.90 -6.01
CA VAL A 9 -7.00 -0.51 -5.65
C VAL A 9 -6.57 -1.30 -4.42
N LEU A 10 -5.55 -2.15 -4.56
CA LEU A 10 -5.05 -3.02 -3.50
C LEU A 10 -3.69 -2.52 -2.99
N ALA A 11 -3.59 -2.25 -1.69
CA ALA A 11 -2.32 -2.07 -1.02
C ALA A 11 -1.50 -3.36 -1.11
N PHE A 12 -0.32 -3.31 -1.74
CA PHE A 12 0.45 -4.50 -2.10
C PHE A 12 1.86 -4.45 -1.54
N SER A 13 2.19 -5.44 -0.73
CA SER A 13 3.53 -5.60 -0.14
C SER A 13 4.35 -6.73 -0.77
N GLY A 14 3.75 -7.53 -1.65
CA GLY A 14 4.35 -8.75 -2.19
C GLY A 14 4.41 -9.93 -1.21
N GLY A 15 3.93 -9.76 0.01
CA GLY A 15 3.80 -10.81 1.01
C GLY A 15 2.64 -11.77 0.72
N LEU A 16 2.48 -12.80 1.55
CA LEU A 16 1.49 -13.86 1.35
C LEU A 16 0.06 -13.33 1.27
N ASP A 17 -0.34 -12.51 2.24
CA ASP A 17 -1.72 -12.02 2.36
C ASP A 17 -2.13 -11.17 1.17
N THR A 18 -1.32 -10.19 0.81
CA THR A 18 -1.60 -9.32 -0.34
C THR A 18 -1.48 -10.05 -1.67
N SER A 19 -0.62 -11.05 -1.77
CA SER A 19 -0.52 -11.91 -2.95
C SER A 19 -1.79 -12.76 -3.14
N PHE A 20 -2.35 -13.29 -2.06
CA PHE A 20 -3.63 -14.01 -2.10
C PHE A 20 -4.79 -13.09 -2.50
N CYS A 21 -4.78 -11.85 -2.02
CA CYS A 21 -5.86 -10.88 -2.32
C CYS A 21 -6.03 -10.63 -3.82
N VAL A 22 -4.96 -10.61 -4.63
CA VAL A 22 -5.06 -10.28 -6.06
C VAL A 22 -6.00 -11.23 -6.82
N PRO A 23 -5.74 -12.55 -6.90
CA PRO A 23 -6.63 -13.47 -7.61
C PRO A 23 -7.99 -13.60 -6.93
N TRP A 24 -8.05 -13.51 -5.60
CA TRP A 24 -9.29 -13.60 -4.86
C TRP A 24 -10.25 -12.44 -5.19
N LEU A 25 -9.75 -11.20 -5.18
CA LEU A 25 -10.53 -10.01 -5.54
C LEU A 25 -11.03 -10.06 -6.98
N LYS A 26 -10.17 -10.46 -7.91
CA LYS A 26 -10.57 -10.61 -9.34
C LYS A 26 -11.67 -11.64 -9.51
N LYS A 27 -11.56 -12.80 -8.86
CA LYS A 27 -12.54 -13.88 -8.95
C LYS A 27 -13.86 -13.48 -8.31
N THR A 28 -13.81 -12.87 -7.13
CA THR A 28 -15.01 -12.56 -6.31
C THR A 28 -15.79 -11.39 -6.89
N TYR A 29 -15.13 -10.30 -7.21
CA TYR A 29 -15.80 -9.06 -7.66
C TYR A 29 -15.86 -8.91 -9.17
N LYS A 30 -15.11 -9.72 -9.92
CA LYS A 30 -15.03 -9.64 -11.39
C LYS A 30 -14.69 -8.22 -11.87
N LYS A 31 -13.78 -7.56 -11.16
CA LYS A 31 -13.29 -6.21 -11.43
C LYS A 31 -11.79 -6.25 -11.68
N PRO A 32 -11.24 -5.28 -12.44
CA PRO A 32 -9.79 -5.09 -12.53
C PRO A 32 -9.19 -4.84 -11.15
N VAL A 33 -7.98 -5.35 -10.89
CA VAL A 33 -7.23 -5.12 -9.66
C VAL A 33 -5.94 -4.40 -10.00
N ILE A 34 -5.76 -3.23 -9.40
CA ILE A 34 -4.54 -2.43 -9.51
C ILE A 34 -3.82 -2.54 -8.17
N THR A 35 -2.62 -3.09 -8.19
CA THR A 35 -1.78 -3.17 -7.00
C THR A 35 -0.97 -1.89 -6.83
N VAL A 36 -0.87 -1.40 -5.60
CA VAL A 36 -0.13 -0.18 -5.27
C VAL A 36 0.81 -0.46 -4.11
N THR A 37 2.08 -0.14 -4.32
CA THR A 37 3.09 -0.14 -3.25
C THR A 37 3.58 1.28 -3.03
N VAL A 38 3.58 1.73 -1.78
CA VAL A 38 4.05 3.06 -1.38
C VAL A 38 5.44 2.92 -0.77
N ASP A 39 6.46 3.45 -1.44
CA ASP A 39 7.84 3.44 -0.97
C ASP A 39 8.08 4.60 -0.01
N THR A 40 8.27 4.28 1.25
CA THR A 40 8.61 5.21 2.32
C THR A 40 10.11 5.18 2.66
N GLY A 41 10.93 4.43 1.90
CA GLY A 41 12.39 4.37 2.03
C GLY A 41 13.01 2.98 2.08
N GLY A 42 12.20 1.91 2.03
CA GLY A 42 12.68 0.52 2.12
C GLY A 42 12.80 -0.23 0.79
N ILE A 43 12.44 0.39 -0.34
CA ILE A 43 12.36 -0.28 -1.64
C ILE A 43 13.55 0.11 -2.51
N ASN A 44 14.38 -0.86 -2.83
CA ASN A 44 15.45 -0.74 -3.81
C ASN A 44 14.99 -1.25 -5.20
N ASN A 45 15.84 -1.07 -6.22
CA ASN A 45 15.53 -1.48 -7.58
C ASN A 45 15.22 -2.98 -7.72
N LYS A 46 15.89 -3.85 -6.95
CA LYS A 46 15.65 -5.30 -6.95
C LYS A 46 14.27 -5.62 -6.38
N THR A 47 13.93 -4.99 -5.26
CA THR A 47 12.61 -5.14 -4.63
C THR A 47 11.49 -4.59 -5.53
N SER A 48 11.71 -3.44 -6.17
CA SER A 48 10.75 -2.86 -7.11
C SER A 48 10.43 -3.82 -8.26
N LYS A 49 11.46 -4.39 -8.91
CA LYS A 49 11.29 -5.38 -9.97
C LYS A 49 10.59 -6.65 -9.48
N TYR A 50 10.93 -7.11 -8.28
CA TYR A 50 10.25 -8.26 -7.67
C TYR A 50 8.76 -8.00 -7.48
N LEU A 51 8.38 -6.83 -6.94
CA LEU A 51 6.98 -6.46 -6.71
C LEU A 51 6.19 -6.38 -8.02
N GLN A 52 6.78 -5.76 -9.05
CA GLN A 52 6.17 -5.71 -10.39
C GLN A 52 5.93 -7.11 -10.94
N ASN A 53 6.97 -7.94 -11.00
CA ASN A 53 6.88 -9.30 -11.52
C ASN A 53 5.88 -10.14 -10.72
N ARG A 54 5.89 -10.01 -9.40
CA ARG A 54 4.96 -10.74 -8.52
C ARG A 54 3.51 -10.34 -8.78
N SER A 55 3.24 -9.05 -8.90
CA SER A 55 1.92 -8.52 -9.24
C SER A 55 1.42 -9.06 -10.58
N ASP A 56 2.27 -9.03 -11.61
CA ASP A 56 1.94 -9.53 -12.95
C ASP A 56 1.64 -11.04 -12.95
N GLN A 57 2.47 -11.83 -12.24
CA GLN A 57 2.26 -13.30 -12.09
C GLN A 57 0.94 -13.63 -11.39
N LEU A 58 0.49 -12.79 -10.47
CA LEU A 58 -0.78 -12.97 -9.75
C LEU A 58 -2.00 -12.53 -10.57
N GLY A 59 -1.76 -11.94 -11.74
CA GLY A 59 -2.81 -11.51 -12.65
C GLY A 59 -3.42 -10.14 -12.33
N ALA A 60 -2.70 -9.27 -11.63
CA ALA A 60 -3.11 -7.87 -11.50
C ALA A 60 -3.13 -7.19 -12.88
N ASP A 61 -4.02 -6.22 -13.03
CA ASP A 61 -4.16 -5.50 -14.30
C ASP A 61 -3.12 -4.38 -14.45
N ASN A 62 -2.60 -3.90 -13.33
CA ASN A 62 -1.48 -2.94 -13.29
C ASN A 62 -0.83 -2.96 -11.90
N HIS A 63 0.43 -2.52 -11.84
CA HIS A 63 1.16 -2.26 -10.60
C HIS A 63 1.71 -0.84 -10.57
N ILE A 64 1.48 -0.13 -9.49
CA ILE A 64 1.96 1.25 -9.29
C ILE A 64 2.89 1.27 -8.07
N LEU A 65 4.12 1.71 -8.29
CA LEU A 65 5.05 2.03 -7.21
C LEU A 65 5.09 3.54 -7.01
N VAL A 66 4.77 4.00 -5.81
CA VAL A 66 4.73 5.42 -5.45
C VAL A 66 5.91 5.76 -4.56
N ASP A 67 6.70 6.74 -4.95
CA ASP A 67 7.75 7.29 -4.09
C ASP A 67 7.14 8.31 -3.11
N ALA A 68 7.11 7.95 -1.84
CA ALA A 68 6.61 8.80 -0.75
C ALA A 68 7.71 9.12 0.29
N LYS A 69 8.98 8.92 -0.04
CA LYS A 69 10.11 9.11 0.89
C LYS A 69 10.17 10.53 1.45
N ASN A 70 10.03 11.53 0.60
CA ASN A 70 10.07 12.92 1.01
C ASN A 70 8.91 13.29 1.92
N ASP A 71 7.69 12.88 1.58
CA ASP A 71 6.51 13.15 2.40
C ASP A 71 6.63 12.45 3.76
N PHE A 72 7.07 11.19 3.76
CA PHE A 72 7.26 10.45 5.00
C PHE A 72 8.33 11.09 5.89
N PHE A 73 9.44 11.54 5.33
CA PHE A 73 10.46 12.28 6.09
C PHE A 73 9.90 13.59 6.64
N ASN A 74 9.28 14.41 5.82
CA ASN A 74 8.84 15.76 6.21
C ASN A 74 7.62 15.76 7.13
N GLU A 75 6.68 14.84 6.92
CA GLU A 75 5.44 14.79 7.69
C GLU A 75 5.58 13.95 8.98
N VAL A 76 6.55 13.05 9.06
CA VAL A 76 6.67 12.09 10.16
C VAL A 76 8.06 12.02 10.76
N LEU A 77 9.06 11.51 10.01
CA LEU A 77 10.37 11.16 10.55
C LEU A 77 11.10 12.35 11.16
N LYS A 78 11.06 13.50 10.50
CA LYS A 78 11.68 14.73 10.98
C LYS A 78 11.26 15.06 12.40
N TYR A 79 9.98 14.99 12.69
CA TYR A 79 9.45 15.32 14.02
C TYR A 79 9.76 14.25 15.06
N LEU A 80 9.72 12.98 14.69
CA LEU A 80 10.09 11.87 15.56
C LEU A 80 11.58 11.90 15.93
N ILE A 81 12.44 12.25 15.00
CA ILE A 81 13.89 12.37 15.22
C ILE A 81 14.17 13.56 16.14
N ILE A 82 13.63 14.74 15.83
CA ILE A 82 13.85 15.96 16.62
C ILE A 82 13.32 15.77 18.05
N GLY A 83 12.13 15.20 18.21
CA GLY A 83 11.51 14.96 19.52
C GLY A 83 12.04 13.72 20.24
N ASN A 84 12.89 12.90 19.62
CA ASN A 84 13.36 11.61 20.15
C ASN A 84 12.20 10.75 20.69
N ILE A 85 11.07 10.73 19.97
CA ILE A 85 9.83 10.11 20.41
C ILE A 85 9.83 8.61 20.14
N LYS A 86 9.61 7.81 21.19
CA LYS A 86 9.49 6.34 21.13
C LYS A 86 8.30 5.88 21.95
N LYS A 87 7.62 4.82 21.52
CA LYS A 87 6.60 4.15 22.33
C LYS A 87 7.29 3.27 23.39
N GLY A 88 7.06 3.54 24.68
CA GLY A 88 7.69 2.79 25.77
C GLY A 88 9.21 2.86 25.76
N GLN A 89 9.79 3.95 25.26
CA GLN A 89 11.24 4.20 25.15
C GLN A 89 12.02 3.26 24.20
N MET A 90 11.38 2.24 23.63
CA MET A 90 12.06 1.25 22.79
C MET A 90 11.52 1.13 21.37
N TYR A 91 10.24 1.34 21.15
CA TYR A 91 9.61 1.11 19.84
C TYR A 91 9.52 2.40 18.99
N PRO A 92 10.11 2.42 17.79
CA PRO A 92 9.99 3.57 16.89
C PRO A 92 8.54 3.75 16.42
N LEU A 93 7.97 4.95 16.64
CA LEU A 93 6.60 5.26 16.21
C LEU A 93 6.45 5.42 14.69
N CYS A 94 7.55 5.51 13.95
CA CYS A 94 7.54 5.64 12.50
C CYS A 94 6.78 4.50 11.79
N VAL A 95 6.85 3.27 12.31
CA VAL A 95 6.16 2.11 11.72
C VAL A 95 4.64 2.29 11.72
N GLY A 96 4.08 2.88 12.78
CA GLY A 96 2.65 3.17 12.83
C GLY A 96 2.24 4.39 11.98
N ALA A 97 3.02 5.43 12.03
CA ALA A 97 2.77 6.67 11.29
C ALA A 97 2.94 6.50 9.76
N GLU A 98 3.81 5.59 9.34
CA GLU A 98 3.99 5.18 7.94
C GLU A 98 2.67 4.74 7.29
N ARG A 99 1.81 4.05 8.04
CA ARG A 99 0.50 3.59 7.54
C ARG A 99 -0.42 4.74 7.15
N GLY A 100 -0.35 5.88 7.84
CA GLY A 100 -1.08 7.09 7.47
C GLY A 100 -0.66 7.63 6.10
N ILE A 101 0.63 7.67 5.83
CA ILE A 101 1.16 8.08 4.52
C ILE A 101 0.74 7.10 3.43
N GLN A 102 0.84 5.80 3.68
CA GLN A 102 0.40 4.77 2.73
C GLN A 102 -1.09 4.92 2.39
N ALA A 103 -1.95 5.10 3.40
CA ALA A 103 -3.39 5.31 3.21
C ALA A 103 -3.70 6.58 2.40
N LYS A 104 -3.01 7.69 2.66
CA LYS A 104 -3.12 8.94 1.91
C LYS A 104 -2.86 8.73 0.41
N TYR A 105 -1.78 8.03 0.07
CA TYR A 105 -1.43 7.77 -1.32
C TYR A 105 -2.37 6.78 -1.99
N LEU A 106 -2.81 5.74 -1.29
CA LEU A 106 -3.82 4.80 -1.79
C LEU A 106 -5.13 5.51 -2.13
N ALA A 107 -5.60 6.38 -1.25
CA ALA A 107 -6.81 7.17 -1.48
C ALA A 107 -6.66 8.12 -2.69
N LYS A 108 -5.49 8.77 -2.84
CA LYS A 108 -5.19 9.62 -3.98
C LYS A 108 -5.24 8.83 -5.29
N ILE A 109 -4.54 7.69 -5.35
CA ILE A 109 -4.52 6.83 -6.55
C ILE A 109 -5.92 6.29 -6.87
N ALA A 110 -6.67 5.85 -5.86
CA ALA A 110 -8.04 5.38 -6.06
C ALA A 110 -8.90 6.47 -6.71
N LYS A 111 -8.80 7.70 -6.23
CA LYS A 111 -9.51 8.85 -6.81
C LYS A 111 -9.09 9.11 -8.26
N GLU A 112 -7.79 9.12 -8.57
CA GLU A 112 -7.24 9.31 -9.92
C GLU A 112 -7.69 8.22 -10.90
N MET A 113 -7.79 6.98 -10.42
CA MET A 113 -8.25 5.82 -11.20
C MET A 113 -9.78 5.69 -11.30
N GLY A 114 -10.54 6.59 -10.69
CA GLY A 114 -11.99 6.48 -10.61
C GLY A 114 -12.45 5.25 -9.83
N SER A 115 -11.64 4.78 -8.88
CA SER A 115 -11.98 3.65 -8.00
C SER A 115 -12.71 4.13 -6.75
N SER A 116 -13.79 3.44 -6.41
CA SER A 116 -14.52 3.62 -5.15
C SER A 116 -14.13 2.57 -4.09
N THR A 117 -13.18 1.68 -4.41
CA THR A 117 -12.87 0.52 -3.58
C THR A 117 -11.37 0.42 -3.36
N ILE A 118 -10.96 0.45 -2.10
CA ILE A 118 -9.59 0.18 -1.66
C ILE A 118 -9.60 -1.13 -0.87
N ALA A 119 -8.62 -1.98 -1.10
CA ALA A 119 -8.42 -3.23 -0.39
C ALA A 119 -7.03 -3.27 0.27
N HIS A 120 -6.90 -4.01 1.34
CA HIS A 120 -5.64 -4.24 2.04
C HIS A 120 -5.59 -5.65 2.64
N GLY A 121 -4.38 -6.14 2.92
CA GLY A 121 -4.15 -7.46 3.50
C GLY A 121 -3.96 -7.47 5.03
N CYS A 122 -4.39 -6.42 5.74
CA CYS A 122 -4.27 -6.39 7.19
C CYS A 122 -5.26 -7.35 7.86
N THR A 123 -4.81 -8.09 8.89
CA THR A 123 -5.65 -9.01 9.64
C THR A 123 -6.41 -8.30 10.74
N ALA A 124 -7.60 -8.83 11.13
CA ALA A 124 -8.43 -8.25 12.18
C ALA A 124 -7.70 -8.17 13.55
N ALA A 125 -6.76 -9.06 13.82
CA ALA A 125 -5.94 -9.07 15.03
C ALA A 125 -4.69 -8.18 14.93
N GLY A 126 -4.42 -7.59 13.76
CA GLY A 126 -3.24 -6.77 13.52
C GLY A 126 -3.41 -5.34 14.04
N ASN A 127 -2.33 -4.74 14.50
CA ASN A 127 -2.30 -3.35 14.98
C ASN A 127 -2.68 -2.34 13.88
N ASP A 128 -2.57 -2.70 12.60
CA ASP A 128 -2.82 -1.81 11.47
C ASP A 128 -4.31 -1.56 11.21
N GLN A 129 -5.20 -2.35 11.82
CA GLN A 129 -6.66 -2.15 11.71
C GLN A 129 -7.17 -0.97 12.54
N VAL A 130 -6.41 -0.56 13.55
CA VAL A 130 -6.83 0.42 14.57
C VAL A 130 -6.16 1.78 14.36
N ARG A 131 -5.40 1.94 13.30
CA ARG A 131 -4.59 3.15 13.00
C ARG A 131 -5.08 3.94 11.83
#